data_c354cdd7d381c56d49136b3f355318e9
#
_entry.id   c354cdd7d381c56d49136b3f355318e9
#
_cell.length_a   1.000
_cell.length_b   1.000
_cell.length_c   1.000
_cell.angle_alpha   90.00
_cell.angle_beta   90.00
_cell.angle_gamma   90.00
#
_symmetry.space_group_name_H-M   'P 1'
#
loop_
_entity.id
_entity.type
_entity.pdbx_description
1 polymer ?
#
loop_
_entity_poly.entity_id
_entity_poly.type
_entity_poly.pdbx_seq_one_letter_code
_entity_poly.pdbx_strand_id
1 'polypeptide(L)'
;MLKLGEKGAIPQRDKETYAIAPHIPCGMATPELLRRIADVAEKYKAQAVKITGAARIAIIGLREEDIDGAWETLNLEKGAAVGLCVRSVRTCPGNTYCKLGKQEALKIGMTLDEIYHGMVLPGKFKMAISGCHLSCSESWVRDVGLIGQKDGWDLVVGGNVGASPRIAQQCATGLDDDGALAAIARVVDFYRQEAKKGERLGKMIERLSVEAIKDHLAAQ
;
A
#
# COMPACT_ATOMS: atom_id res chain seq x y z
N MET A 1 24.79 -7.04 -12.38
CA MET A 1 23.60 -6.14 -12.47
C MET A 1 22.40 -6.84 -11.80
N LEU A 2 21.85 -6.24 -10.75
CA LEU A 2 20.73 -6.79 -9.99
C LEU A 2 19.44 -6.78 -10.82
N LYS A 3 18.62 -7.82 -10.66
CA LYS A 3 17.27 -7.86 -11.23
C LYS A 3 16.32 -6.97 -10.42
N LEU A 4 15.18 -6.63 -11.02
CA LEU A 4 14.14 -5.84 -10.36
C LEU A 4 13.68 -6.53 -9.05
N GLY A 5 13.86 -5.87 -7.91
CA GLY A 5 13.52 -6.37 -6.59
C GLY A 5 14.59 -7.22 -5.91
N GLU A 6 15.62 -7.63 -6.62
CA GLU A 6 16.77 -8.31 -6.02
C GLU A 6 17.44 -7.38 -5.01
N LYS A 7 17.74 -7.87 -3.81
CA LYS A 7 18.20 -7.08 -2.67
C LYS A 7 17.33 -5.85 -2.34
N GLY A 8 16.06 -5.85 -2.74
CA GLY A 8 15.15 -4.69 -2.60
C GLY A 8 15.48 -3.51 -3.51
N ALA A 9 16.36 -3.72 -4.50
CA ALA A 9 16.81 -2.69 -5.43
C ALA A 9 15.89 -2.57 -6.66
N ILE A 10 15.81 -1.37 -7.19
CA ILE A 10 15.03 -1.01 -8.38
C ILE A 10 16.00 -0.44 -9.40
N PRO A 11 16.34 -1.18 -10.50
CA PRO A 11 17.22 -0.67 -11.55
C PRO A 11 16.69 0.65 -12.12
N GLN A 12 17.59 1.62 -12.32
CA GLN A 12 17.24 2.91 -12.89
C GLN A 12 17.36 2.93 -14.41
N ARG A 13 16.95 4.02 -15.04
CA ARG A 13 16.92 4.16 -16.50
C ARG A 13 18.30 4.07 -17.15
N ASP A 14 19.33 4.50 -16.45
CA ASP A 14 20.74 4.45 -16.89
C ASP A 14 21.29 3.02 -16.99
N LYS A 15 20.62 2.05 -16.34
CA LYS A 15 21.03 0.64 -16.22
C LYS A 15 22.32 0.42 -15.40
N GLU A 16 22.81 1.44 -14.74
CA GLU A 16 24.03 1.45 -13.94
C GLU A 16 23.72 1.65 -12.45
N THR A 17 22.72 2.48 -12.14
CA THR A 17 22.34 2.80 -10.79
C THR A 17 21.01 2.17 -10.38
N TYR A 18 20.75 2.23 -9.06
CA TYR A 18 19.59 1.63 -8.43
C TYR A 18 18.91 2.63 -7.50
N ALA A 19 17.63 2.39 -7.25
CA ALA A 19 16.94 2.99 -6.12
C ALA A 19 16.57 1.92 -5.10
N ILE A 20 16.53 2.31 -3.83
CA ILE A 20 15.87 1.56 -2.77
C ILE A 20 14.69 2.40 -2.23
N ALA A 21 13.64 1.74 -1.79
CA ALA A 21 12.45 2.41 -1.29
C ALA A 21 11.98 1.72 0.00
N PRO A 22 12.60 2.04 1.15
CA PRO A 22 12.25 1.45 2.43
C PRO A 22 10.78 1.59 2.73
N HIS A 23 10.25 0.60 3.45
CA HIS A 23 8.88 0.63 3.90
C HIS A 23 8.75 1.62 5.06
N ILE A 24 7.72 2.44 4.99
CA ILE A 24 7.34 3.37 6.05
C ILE A 24 5.85 3.07 6.32
N PRO A 25 5.54 2.33 7.41
CA PRO A 25 4.16 1.95 7.72
C PRO A 25 3.21 3.15 7.66
N CYS A 26 2.20 3.08 6.81
CA CYS A 26 1.24 4.16 6.58
C CYS A 26 1.84 5.54 6.24
N GLY A 27 3.13 5.61 5.95
CA GLY A 27 3.86 6.87 5.74
C GLY A 27 4.22 7.61 7.03
N MET A 28 4.09 6.97 8.19
CA MET A 28 4.42 7.56 9.50
C MET A 28 5.92 7.46 9.77
N ALA A 29 6.64 8.56 9.56
CA ALA A 29 8.08 8.63 9.74
C ALA A 29 8.43 9.33 11.06
N THR A 30 9.45 8.79 11.77
CA THR A 30 10.04 9.47 12.94
C THR A 30 11.19 10.39 12.49
N PRO A 31 11.57 11.40 13.31
CA PRO A 31 12.76 12.21 13.03
C PRO A 31 14.03 11.38 12.88
N GLU A 32 14.19 10.27 13.65
CA GLU A 32 15.34 9.36 13.56
C GLU A 32 15.38 8.64 12.22
N LEU A 33 14.24 8.16 11.73
CA LEU A 33 14.14 7.54 10.41
C LEU A 33 14.51 8.52 9.30
N LEU A 34 14.02 9.76 9.38
CA LEU A 34 14.34 10.79 8.41
C LEU A 34 15.82 11.14 8.40
N ARG A 35 16.48 11.21 9.58
CA ARG A 35 17.94 11.42 9.65
C ARG A 35 18.68 10.23 9.03
N ARG A 36 18.34 8.99 9.37
CA ARG A 36 18.98 7.80 8.75
C ARG A 36 18.85 7.76 7.23
N ILE A 37 17.69 8.17 6.70
CA ILE A 37 17.51 8.28 5.25
C ILE A 37 18.45 9.35 4.66
N ALA A 38 18.59 10.50 5.31
CA ALA A 38 19.50 11.54 4.90
C ALA A 38 20.97 11.07 4.98
N ASP A 39 21.38 10.46 6.10
CA ASP A 39 22.73 9.93 6.31
C ASP A 39 23.10 8.89 5.22
N VAL A 40 22.18 8.00 4.87
CA VAL A 40 22.37 7.02 3.79
C VAL A 40 22.52 7.71 2.44
N ALA A 41 21.67 8.69 2.16
CA ALA A 41 21.73 9.42 0.90
C ALA A 41 23.07 10.18 0.75
N GLU A 42 23.57 10.79 1.82
CA GLU A 42 24.87 11.47 1.84
C GLU A 42 26.03 10.50 1.75
N LYS A 43 26.05 9.48 2.61
CA LYS A 43 27.14 8.47 2.69
C LYS A 43 27.39 7.78 1.35
N TYR A 44 26.32 7.39 0.66
CA TYR A 44 26.38 6.67 -0.61
C TYR A 44 26.18 7.58 -1.83
N LYS A 45 26.27 8.89 -1.65
CA LYS A 45 26.20 9.90 -2.72
C LYS A 45 25.00 9.70 -3.64
N ALA A 46 23.82 9.45 -3.05
CA ALA A 46 22.59 9.31 -3.80
C ALA A 46 22.32 10.54 -4.67
N GLN A 47 21.83 10.31 -5.87
CA GLN A 47 21.53 11.42 -6.81
C GLN A 47 20.28 12.19 -6.40
N ALA A 48 19.31 11.53 -5.74
CA ALA A 48 18.09 12.15 -5.27
C ALA A 48 17.41 11.35 -4.15
N VAL A 49 16.63 12.05 -3.33
CA VAL A 49 15.65 11.47 -2.40
C VAL A 49 14.26 11.89 -2.85
N LYS A 50 13.35 10.92 -3.03
CA LYS A 50 12.01 11.15 -3.61
C LYS A 50 10.90 10.61 -2.71
N ILE A 51 10.01 11.49 -2.27
CA ILE A 51 8.74 11.05 -1.65
C ILE A 51 7.84 10.47 -2.74
N THR A 52 7.42 9.22 -2.56
CA THR A 52 6.65 8.48 -3.57
C THR A 52 5.15 8.50 -3.30
N GLY A 53 4.35 8.24 -4.34
CA GLY A 53 2.91 8.09 -4.18
C GLY A 53 2.46 6.83 -3.40
N ALA A 54 3.39 6.00 -2.92
CA ALA A 54 3.13 4.86 -2.04
C ALA A 54 3.49 5.17 -0.57
N ALA A 55 3.62 6.45 -0.22
CA ALA A 55 4.05 6.92 1.10
C ALA A 55 5.42 6.35 1.54
N ARG A 56 6.34 6.18 0.59
CA ARG A 56 7.73 5.76 0.83
C ARG A 56 8.67 6.89 0.47
N ILE A 57 9.87 6.85 1.00
CA ILE A 57 10.97 7.73 0.59
C ILE A 57 11.98 6.87 -0.18
N ALA A 58 12.10 7.11 -1.48
CA ALA A 58 13.06 6.40 -2.33
C ALA A 58 14.40 7.13 -2.32
N ILE A 59 15.49 6.39 -2.15
CA ILE A 59 16.87 6.84 -2.28
C ILE A 59 17.36 6.37 -3.65
N ILE A 60 17.70 7.28 -4.53
CA ILE A 60 17.90 7.04 -5.97
C ILE A 60 19.34 7.30 -6.35
N GLY A 61 19.89 6.50 -7.28
CA GLY A 61 21.23 6.67 -7.83
C GLY A 61 22.34 5.99 -7.02
N LEU A 62 21.99 4.93 -6.28
CA LEU A 62 22.96 4.10 -5.56
C LEU A 62 23.68 3.15 -6.51
N ARG A 63 24.95 2.85 -6.27
CA ARG A 63 25.69 1.82 -7.00
C ARG A 63 25.34 0.43 -6.48
N GLU A 64 25.55 -0.60 -7.28
CA GLU A 64 25.26 -1.99 -6.92
C GLU A 64 25.97 -2.43 -5.64
N GLU A 65 27.23 -2.07 -5.50
CA GLU A 65 28.08 -2.38 -4.35
C GLU A 65 27.62 -1.72 -3.04
N ASP A 66 26.88 -0.62 -3.13
CA ASP A 66 26.41 0.17 -1.99
C ASP A 66 25.07 -0.33 -1.41
N ILE A 67 24.33 -1.16 -2.14
CA ILE A 67 22.96 -1.55 -1.79
C ILE A 67 22.85 -2.24 -0.43
N ASP A 68 23.71 -3.24 -0.16
CA ASP A 68 23.66 -3.97 1.10
C ASP A 68 24.03 -3.06 2.28
N GLY A 69 25.10 -2.26 2.15
CA GLY A 69 25.51 -1.30 3.18
C GLY A 69 24.47 -0.18 3.41
N ALA A 70 23.75 0.22 2.36
CA ALA A 70 22.66 1.18 2.50
C ALA A 70 21.50 0.60 3.35
N TRP A 71 21.13 -0.65 3.13
CA TRP A 71 20.11 -1.33 3.94
C TRP A 71 20.56 -1.54 5.39
N GLU A 72 21.81 -1.93 5.60
CA GLU A 72 22.39 -2.07 6.95
C GLU A 72 22.37 -0.72 7.70
N THR A 73 22.79 0.36 7.05
CA THR A 73 22.78 1.71 7.65
C THR A 73 21.36 2.19 7.95
N LEU A 74 20.37 1.89 7.10
CA LEU A 74 18.96 2.19 7.34
C LEU A 74 18.41 1.41 8.53
N ASN A 75 18.95 0.22 8.79
CA ASN A 75 18.40 -0.73 9.78
C ASN A 75 16.88 -0.94 9.60
N LEU A 76 16.49 -1.21 8.38
CA LEU A 76 15.10 -1.47 7.98
C LEU A 76 15.02 -2.72 7.12
N GLU A 77 13.87 -3.39 7.17
CA GLU A 77 13.57 -4.47 6.25
C GLU A 77 13.42 -3.99 4.80
N LYS A 78 13.81 -4.84 3.87
CA LYS A 78 13.65 -4.60 2.44
C LYS A 78 12.16 -4.60 2.12
N GLY A 79 11.59 -3.42 1.90
CA GLY A 79 10.16 -3.27 1.67
C GLY A 79 9.68 -3.90 0.34
N ALA A 80 8.42 -4.32 0.30
CA ALA A 80 7.75 -4.87 -0.88
C ALA A 80 7.38 -3.77 -1.91
N ALA A 81 8.39 -3.04 -2.41
CA ALA A 81 8.16 -1.96 -3.36
C ALA A 81 7.75 -2.46 -4.76
N VAL A 82 8.12 -3.70 -5.09
CA VAL A 82 7.85 -4.38 -6.37
C VAL A 82 7.31 -5.78 -6.14
N GLY A 83 6.87 -6.46 -7.19
CA GLY A 83 6.37 -7.85 -7.08
C GLY A 83 4.83 -7.97 -7.09
N LEU A 84 4.38 -9.21 -7.06
CA LEU A 84 2.97 -9.59 -6.95
C LEU A 84 2.61 -9.77 -5.47
N CYS A 85 2.33 -8.66 -4.80
CA CYS A 85 2.12 -8.62 -3.36
C CYS A 85 1.32 -7.37 -2.96
N VAL A 86 0.94 -7.30 -1.68
CA VAL A 86 0.46 -6.06 -1.07
C VAL A 86 1.63 -5.09 -0.97
N ARG A 87 1.62 -4.05 -1.81
CA ARG A 87 2.75 -3.13 -1.92
C ARG A 87 2.68 -1.95 -0.99
N SER A 88 1.51 -1.55 -0.57
CA SER A 88 1.32 -0.43 0.35
C SER A 88 -0.06 -0.44 0.96
N VAL A 89 -0.11 -0.05 2.22
CA VAL A 89 -1.30 0.44 2.90
C VAL A 89 -1.10 1.94 3.12
N ARG A 90 -2.02 2.77 2.66
CA ARG A 90 -1.96 4.22 2.81
C ARG A 90 -3.07 4.69 3.73
N THR A 91 -2.78 5.65 4.59
CA THR A 91 -3.77 6.26 5.46
C THR A 91 -3.74 7.78 5.36
N CYS A 92 -4.83 8.41 5.70
CA CYS A 92 -4.81 9.81 6.12
C CYS A 92 -4.70 9.89 7.66
N PRO A 93 -4.47 11.08 8.24
CA PRO A 93 -4.38 11.23 9.69
C PRO A 93 -5.61 10.79 10.49
N GLY A 94 -6.75 10.62 9.83
CA GLY A 94 -8.01 10.25 10.50
C GLY A 94 -8.42 11.24 11.59
N ASN A 95 -9.30 10.83 12.50
CA ASN A 95 -9.73 11.65 13.64
C ASN A 95 -8.64 11.82 14.69
N THR A 96 -7.52 11.08 14.59
CA THR A 96 -6.36 11.26 15.48
C THR A 96 -5.77 12.68 15.37
N TYR A 97 -5.64 13.22 14.15
CA TYR A 97 -5.02 14.53 13.90
C TYR A 97 -5.85 15.45 13.01
N CYS A 98 -6.86 14.96 12.32
CA CYS A 98 -7.66 15.76 11.40
C CYS A 98 -9.02 16.10 11.99
N LYS A 99 -9.36 17.39 12.08
CA LYS A 99 -10.67 17.87 12.59
C LYS A 99 -11.87 17.37 11.77
N LEU A 100 -11.66 16.97 10.52
CA LEU A 100 -12.71 16.44 9.64
C LEU A 100 -12.82 14.91 9.71
N GLY A 101 -11.83 14.25 10.33
CA GLY A 101 -11.82 12.79 10.51
C GLY A 101 -13.06 12.33 11.28
N LYS A 102 -13.65 11.23 10.81
CA LYS A 102 -14.78 10.56 11.46
C LYS A 102 -14.35 9.27 12.13
N GLN A 103 -13.32 8.62 11.58
CA GLN A 103 -12.83 7.31 12.01
C GLN A 103 -11.31 7.33 12.22
N GLU A 104 -10.78 6.39 13.01
CA GLU A 104 -9.35 6.23 13.34
C GLU A 104 -8.57 5.56 12.21
N ALA A 105 -8.39 6.28 11.09
CA ALA A 105 -7.75 5.73 9.90
C ALA A 105 -6.33 5.22 10.15
N LEU A 106 -5.56 5.88 11.01
CA LEU A 106 -4.19 5.46 11.34
C LEU A 106 -4.19 4.12 12.08
N LYS A 107 -5.06 3.92 13.08
CA LYS A 107 -5.17 2.66 13.83
C LYS A 107 -5.44 1.49 12.88
N ILE A 108 -6.53 1.56 12.13
CA ILE A 108 -6.92 0.51 11.17
C ILE A 108 -5.83 0.30 10.11
N GLY A 109 -5.25 1.38 9.59
CA GLY A 109 -4.21 1.29 8.57
C GLY A 109 -2.93 0.64 9.06
N MET A 110 -2.48 0.93 10.28
CA MET A 110 -1.30 0.29 10.88
C MET A 110 -1.55 -1.21 11.11
N THR A 111 -2.74 -1.58 11.61
CA THR A 111 -3.13 -3.00 11.73
C THR A 111 -3.12 -3.71 10.38
N LEU A 112 -3.70 -3.11 9.34
CA LEU A 112 -3.70 -3.70 7.99
C LEU A 112 -2.29 -3.77 7.38
N ASP A 113 -1.45 -2.79 7.66
CA ASP A 113 -0.07 -2.78 7.19
C ASP A 113 0.74 -3.90 7.84
N GLU A 114 0.60 -4.11 9.13
CA GLU A 114 1.23 -5.20 9.89
C GLU A 114 0.80 -6.58 9.37
N ILE A 115 -0.50 -6.76 9.09
CA ILE A 115 -1.04 -8.05 8.62
C ILE A 115 -0.67 -8.33 7.17
N TYR A 116 -0.74 -7.32 6.30
CA TYR A 116 -0.76 -7.56 4.85
C TYR A 116 0.46 -7.05 4.09
N HIS A 117 1.26 -6.12 4.62
CA HIS A 117 2.40 -5.59 3.86
C HIS A 117 3.34 -6.71 3.39
N GLY A 118 3.64 -6.75 2.11
CA GLY A 118 4.50 -7.78 1.51
C GLY A 118 3.82 -9.13 1.26
N MET A 119 2.59 -9.35 1.72
CA MET A 119 1.87 -10.60 1.48
C MET A 119 1.80 -10.91 -0.02
N VAL A 120 2.28 -12.09 -0.40
CA VAL A 120 2.24 -12.55 -1.79
C VAL A 120 0.80 -12.80 -2.22
N LEU A 121 0.42 -12.22 -3.35
CA LEU A 121 -0.92 -12.30 -3.93
C LEU A 121 -0.83 -12.60 -5.43
N PRO A 122 -1.93 -13.05 -6.08
CA PRO A 122 -1.94 -13.31 -7.51
C PRO A 122 -1.53 -12.10 -8.37
N GLY A 123 -1.76 -10.88 -7.89
CA GLY A 123 -1.39 -9.65 -8.57
C GLY A 123 -0.88 -8.57 -7.61
N LYS A 124 -0.48 -7.44 -8.18
CA LYS A 124 -0.15 -6.24 -7.39
C LYS A 124 -1.39 -5.75 -6.64
N PHE A 125 -1.25 -5.50 -5.35
CA PHE A 125 -2.35 -5.09 -4.49
C PHE A 125 -1.98 -3.83 -3.68
N LYS A 126 -2.94 -2.95 -3.47
CA LYS A 126 -2.79 -1.72 -2.69
C LYS A 126 -4.05 -1.44 -1.90
N MET A 127 -3.88 -1.00 -0.68
CA MET A 127 -4.96 -0.60 0.22
C MET A 127 -4.88 0.89 0.55
N ALA A 128 -6.02 1.51 0.83
CA ALA A 128 -6.04 2.86 1.37
C ALA A 128 -7.21 3.07 2.35
N ILE A 129 -6.91 3.76 3.44
CA ILE A 129 -7.85 4.05 4.51
C ILE A 129 -7.99 5.57 4.67
N SER A 130 -9.18 6.07 4.45
CA SER A 130 -9.51 7.49 4.60
C SER A 130 -10.48 7.68 5.74
N GLY A 131 -10.13 8.46 6.74
CA GLY A 131 -10.92 8.67 7.95
C GLY A 131 -12.21 9.48 7.75
N CYS A 132 -12.53 9.92 6.54
CA CYS A 132 -13.80 10.57 6.18
C CYS A 132 -14.04 10.51 4.67
N HIS A 133 -15.24 10.94 4.25
CA HIS A 133 -15.70 10.95 2.85
C HIS A 133 -14.82 11.74 1.86
N LEU A 134 -13.95 12.65 2.33
CA LEU A 134 -13.03 13.38 1.46
C LEU A 134 -11.96 12.49 0.81
N SER A 135 -11.80 11.25 1.29
CA SER A 135 -10.98 10.21 0.67
C SER A 135 -9.53 10.65 0.35
N CYS A 136 -8.89 11.39 1.26
CA CYS A 136 -7.54 11.95 1.07
C CYS A 136 -6.45 10.89 0.81
N SER A 137 -6.65 9.63 1.25
CA SER A 137 -5.77 8.51 0.93
C SER A 137 -6.06 7.88 -0.43
N GLU A 138 -6.99 8.45 -1.19
CA GLU A 138 -7.40 7.98 -2.52
C GLU A 138 -8.01 6.57 -2.48
N SER A 139 -8.85 6.28 -1.47
CA SER A 139 -9.45 4.94 -1.26
C SER A 139 -10.23 4.45 -2.47
N TRP A 140 -10.92 5.34 -3.20
CA TRP A 140 -11.68 5.03 -4.42
C TRP A 140 -10.84 4.49 -5.60
N VAL A 141 -9.51 4.66 -5.55
CA VAL A 141 -8.62 4.22 -6.63
C VAL A 141 -7.54 3.25 -6.12
N ARG A 142 -7.93 2.40 -5.18
CA ARG A 142 -7.12 1.30 -4.66
C ARG A 142 -7.87 -0.03 -4.80
N ASP A 143 -7.13 -1.14 -4.74
CA ASP A 143 -7.75 -2.46 -4.83
C ASP A 143 -8.76 -2.67 -3.70
N VAL A 144 -8.41 -2.23 -2.49
CA VAL A 144 -9.33 -2.14 -1.35
C VAL A 144 -9.20 -0.77 -0.71
N GLY A 145 -10.33 -0.16 -0.40
CA GLY A 145 -10.41 1.11 0.31
C GLY A 145 -11.42 1.08 1.46
N LEU A 146 -11.07 1.73 2.58
CA LEU A 146 -12.02 2.10 3.62
C LEU A 146 -12.24 3.61 3.59
N ILE A 147 -13.49 4.02 3.79
CA ILE A 147 -13.89 5.43 3.84
C ILE A 147 -14.72 5.62 5.11
N GLY A 148 -14.20 6.41 6.04
CA GLY A 148 -14.86 6.68 7.32
C GLY A 148 -16.14 7.50 7.13
N GLN A 149 -17.21 7.05 7.73
CA GLN A 149 -18.47 7.74 7.88
C GLN A 149 -18.72 8.04 9.36
N LYS A 150 -19.82 8.73 9.66
CA LYS A 150 -20.19 9.03 11.05
C LYS A 150 -20.41 7.74 11.85
N ASP A 151 -21.03 6.75 11.23
CA ASP A 151 -21.54 5.55 11.89
C ASP A 151 -20.72 4.29 11.53
N GLY A 152 -19.45 4.45 11.10
CA GLY A 152 -18.56 3.34 10.78
C GLY A 152 -17.78 3.52 9.48
N TRP A 153 -17.46 2.40 8.83
CA TRP A 153 -16.67 2.35 7.61
C TRP A 153 -17.49 1.91 6.40
N ASP A 154 -17.26 2.57 5.27
CA ASP A 154 -17.66 2.05 3.97
C ASP A 154 -16.47 1.30 3.35
N LEU A 155 -16.72 0.08 2.87
CA LEU A 155 -15.77 -0.73 2.12
C LEU A 155 -15.97 -0.56 0.63
N VAL A 156 -14.91 -0.18 -0.07
CA VAL A 156 -14.87 -0.06 -1.54
C VAL A 156 -13.78 -0.95 -2.12
N VAL A 157 -14.03 -1.58 -3.27
CA VAL A 157 -13.13 -2.56 -3.89
C VAL A 157 -12.95 -2.35 -5.39
N GLY A 158 -11.80 -2.77 -5.92
CA GLY A 158 -11.53 -2.85 -7.35
C GLY A 158 -11.00 -1.59 -8.00
N GLY A 159 -10.69 -0.55 -7.23
CA GLY A 159 -10.09 0.67 -7.77
C GLY A 159 -8.62 0.50 -8.17
N ASN A 160 -8.19 1.26 -9.14
CA ASN A 160 -6.78 1.45 -9.48
C ASN A 160 -6.54 2.68 -10.36
N VAL A 161 -5.35 3.27 -10.25
CA VAL A 161 -4.81 4.22 -11.22
C VAL A 161 -3.71 3.56 -12.04
N GLY A 162 -3.57 3.95 -13.29
CA GLY A 162 -2.60 3.41 -14.25
C GLY A 162 -3.09 3.61 -15.68
N ALA A 163 -2.62 2.78 -16.62
CA ALA A 163 -3.02 2.87 -18.03
C ALA A 163 -4.53 2.64 -18.26
N SER A 164 -5.18 1.88 -17.38
CA SER A 164 -6.63 1.65 -17.41
C SER A 164 -7.18 1.93 -16.01
N PRO A 165 -7.48 3.19 -15.68
CA PRO A 165 -7.97 3.57 -14.36
C PRO A 165 -9.37 3.02 -14.10
N ARG A 166 -9.64 2.67 -12.84
CA ARG A 166 -10.93 2.19 -12.35
C ARG A 166 -11.26 2.86 -11.03
N ILE A 167 -12.51 3.23 -10.89
CA ILE A 167 -13.07 3.65 -9.61
C ILE A 167 -13.58 2.41 -8.89
N ALA A 168 -13.28 2.30 -7.60
CA ALA A 168 -13.75 1.21 -6.76
C ALA A 168 -15.28 1.21 -6.64
N GLN A 169 -15.83 0.03 -6.39
CA GLN A 169 -17.25 -0.16 -6.15
C GLN A 169 -17.50 -0.42 -4.66
N GLN A 170 -18.58 0.14 -4.13
CA GLN A 170 -18.95 -0.02 -2.73
C GLN A 170 -19.52 -1.42 -2.50
N CYS A 171 -18.98 -2.13 -1.49
CA CYS A 171 -19.38 -3.48 -1.14
C CYS A 171 -20.10 -3.59 0.19
N ALA A 172 -19.76 -2.75 1.16
CA ALA A 172 -20.40 -2.74 2.47
C ALA A 172 -20.38 -1.32 3.06
N THR A 173 -21.25 -1.07 4.02
CA THR A 173 -21.41 0.23 4.71
C THR A 173 -21.60 0.03 6.20
N GLY A 174 -21.26 1.04 7.00
CA GLY A 174 -21.56 1.07 8.43
C GLY A 174 -20.81 0.00 9.24
N LEU A 175 -19.67 -0.48 8.75
CA LEU A 175 -18.87 -1.47 9.46
C LEU A 175 -18.16 -0.80 10.66
N ASP A 176 -18.16 -1.45 11.80
CA ASP A 176 -17.24 -1.11 12.88
C ASP A 176 -15.79 -1.52 12.53
N ASP A 177 -14.82 -1.26 13.41
CA ASP A 177 -13.41 -1.56 13.17
C ASP A 177 -13.18 -3.04 12.90
N ASP A 178 -13.75 -3.92 13.71
CA ASP A 178 -13.59 -5.37 13.59
C ASP A 178 -14.28 -5.93 12.35
N GLY A 179 -15.47 -5.44 12.05
CA GLY A 179 -16.22 -5.76 10.83
C GLY A 179 -15.47 -5.30 9.56
N ALA A 180 -14.83 -4.14 9.59
CA ALA A 180 -14.02 -3.65 8.48
C ALA A 180 -12.77 -4.52 8.25
N LEU A 181 -12.07 -4.91 9.32
CA LEU A 181 -10.91 -5.82 9.23
C LEU A 181 -11.34 -7.19 8.72
N ALA A 182 -12.43 -7.75 9.23
CA ALA A 182 -12.98 -9.04 8.80
C ALA A 182 -13.41 -9.00 7.33
N ALA A 183 -14.09 -7.94 6.91
CA ALA A 183 -14.51 -7.77 5.52
C ALA A 183 -13.32 -7.68 4.57
N ILE A 184 -12.26 -6.95 4.93
CA ILE A 184 -11.02 -6.90 4.14
C ILE A 184 -10.36 -8.27 4.04
N ALA A 185 -10.29 -9.04 5.14
CA ALA A 185 -9.75 -10.39 5.13
C ALA A 185 -10.49 -11.28 4.13
N ARG A 186 -11.82 -11.25 4.11
CA ARG A 186 -12.64 -11.99 3.15
C ARG A 186 -12.39 -11.55 1.69
N VAL A 187 -12.28 -10.24 1.44
CA VAL A 187 -11.93 -9.74 0.09
C VAL A 187 -10.56 -10.26 -0.36
N VAL A 188 -9.56 -10.26 0.52
CA VAL A 188 -8.22 -10.76 0.22
C VAL A 188 -8.26 -12.26 -0.06
N ASP A 189 -8.98 -13.04 0.74
CA ASP A 189 -9.10 -14.48 0.56
C ASP A 189 -9.85 -14.83 -0.74
N PHE A 190 -10.95 -14.15 -1.04
CA PHE A 190 -11.65 -14.30 -2.31
C PHE A 190 -10.74 -13.96 -3.50
N TYR A 191 -9.98 -12.87 -3.41
CA TYR A 191 -9.02 -12.51 -4.44
C TYR A 191 -7.92 -13.56 -4.61
N ARG A 192 -7.43 -14.17 -3.53
CA ARG A 192 -6.43 -15.26 -3.61
C ARG A 192 -6.96 -16.50 -4.31
N GLN A 193 -8.24 -16.81 -4.10
CA GLN A 193 -8.90 -18.00 -4.67
C GLN A 193 -9.22 -17.81 -6.16
N GLU A 194 -9.75 -16.64 -6.54
CA GLU A 194 -10.38 -16.43 -7.83
C GLU A 194 -9.50 -15.71 -8.86
N ALA A 195 -8.49 -14.95 -8.42
CA ALA A 195 -7.69 -14.14 -9.33
C ALA A 195 -6.67 -14.96 -10.13
N LYS A 196 -6.53 -14.65 -11.41
CA LYS A 196 -5.48 -15.19 -12.26
C LYS A 196 -4.14 -14.52 -11.94
N LYS A 197 -3.04 -15.21 -12.23
CA LYS A 197 -1.69 -14.65 -12.06
C LYS A 197 -1.53 -13.32 -12.83
N GLY A 198 -1.15 -12.27 -12.12
CA GLY A 198 -0.99 -10.91 -12.66
C GLY A 198 -2.29 -10.10 -12.75
N GLU A 199 -3.45 -10.71 -12.49
CA GLU A 199 -4.74 -10.03 -12.53
C GLU A 199 -4.92 -9.12 -11.31
N ARG A 200 -5.31 -7.85 -11.53
CA ARG A 200 -5.67 -6.91 -10.46
C ARG A 200 -7.10 -7.15 -9.99
N LEU A 201 -7.42 -6.85 -8.73
CA LEU A 201 -8.76 -7.00 -8.16
C LEU A 201 -9.85 -6.34 -9.03
N GLY A 202 -9.63 -5.10 -9.50
CA GLY A 202 -10.58 -4.43 -10.36
C GLY A 202 -10.83 -5.15 -11.70
N LYS A 203 -9.82 -5.82 -12.24
CA LYS A 203 -9.97 -6.63 -13.45
C LYS A 203 -10.70 -7.95 -13.18
N MET A 204 -10.46 -8.54 -12.02
CA MET A 204 -11.22 -9.70 -11.56
C MET A 204 -12.71 -9.38 -11.39
N ILE A 205 -13.03 -8.21 -10.82
CA ILE A 205 -14.42 -7.72 -10.65
C ILE A 205 -15.08 -7.50 -12.01
N GLU A 206 -14.38 -6.98 -13.02
CA GLU A 206 -14.93 -6.87 -14.39
C GLU A 206 -15.28 -8.26 -14.97
N ARG A 207 -14.58 -9.31 -14.57
CA ARG A 207 -14.80 -10.68 -15.03
C ARG A 207 -15.88 -11.43 -14.25
N LEU A 208 -15.97 -11.22 -12.93
CA LEU A 208 -16.83 -12.00 -12.04
C LEU A 208 -18.06 -11.23 -11.52
N SER A 209 -18.11 -9.91 -11.68
CA SER A 209 -18.96 -8.92 -11.05
C SER A 209 -18.59 -8.54 -9.60
N VAL A 210 -19.06 -7.39 -9.13
CA VAL A 210 -18.89 -6.98 -7.73
C VAL A 210 -19.84 -7.73 -6.81
N GLU A 211 -20.96 -8.21 -7.33
CA GLU A 211 -21.95 -9.00 -6.61
C GLU A 211 -21.32 -10.29 -6.09
N ALA A 212 -20.43 -10.93 -6.85
CA ALA A 212 -19.71 -12.13 -6.38
C ALA A 212 -18.89 -11.85 -5.10
N ILE A 213 -18.32 -10.66 -4.95
CA ILE A 213 -17.66 -10.26 -3.69
C ILE A 213 -18.68 -10.00 -2.59
N LYS A 214 -19.79 -9.31 -2.90
CA LYS A 214 -20.85 -9.05 -1.91
C LYS A 214 -21.47 -10.35 -1.38
N ASP A 215 -21.73 -11.29 -2.26
CA ASP A 215 -22.24 -12.62 -1.88
C ASP A 215 -21.23 -13.37 -0.99
N HIS A 216 -19.94 -13.30 -1.33
CA HIS A 216 -18.88 -13.88 -0.49
C HIS A 216 -18.77 -13.20 0.88
N LEU A 217 -18.99 -11.88 0.95
CA LEU A 217 -19.03 -11.13 2.21
C LEU A 217 -20.27 -11.49 3.05
N ALA A 218 -21.39 -11.83 2.42
CA ALA A 218 -22.65 -12.15 3.08
C ALA A 218 -22.77 -13.64 3.52
N ALA A 219 -21.97 -14.53 2.96
CA ALA A 219 -22.07 -15.99 3.14
C ALA A 219 -21.66 -16.52 4.54
N GLN A 220 -21.50 -15.62 5.54
CA GLN A 220 -21.21 -16.00 6.95
C GLN A 220 -21.93 -15.04 7.90
#